data_bdec8d4dfc3828890c20058141672a5f
#
_entry.id   bdec8d4dfc3828890c20058141672a5f
#
_cell.length_a   1.000
_cell.length_b   1.000
_cell.length_c   1.000
_cell.angle_alpha   90.00
_cell.angle_beta   90.00
_cell.angle_gamma   90.00
#
_symmetry.space_group_name_H-M   'P 1'
#
loop_
_entity.id
_entity.type
_entity.pdbx_description
1 polymer ?
#
loop_
_entity_poly.entity_id
_entity_poly.type
_entity_poly.pdbx_seq_one_letter_code
_entity_poly.pdbx_strand_id
1 'polypeptide(L)'
;MPLSHAAFWLCLYLATGALSGQFNVNTAALAPYVWLPAGVSLAAMLLSRSSSSIPLAIAFAVLQSVLSHLGGRDVPSSLVLGALAGAAPLAAATIVRWMRVPLEGLHLLEAVVVAALVSAVLLGGGGALYFALTKGMSFTTQWLPWSAAIFVGVCITLPLLTVWAQFRPRRSSQRNDSRELVGYLSFATMAGMTWWLFDSATATRLSETGVTCPLYLPMFCVVIVAIVGGVRGGTLAVLVLTLICLGHTARGEGPFASPSAPASLSLLQAQLYIGISAMLVLIVHALRDAETQAYVQADRWRTDIELALAGSASIAYTVDCATQSVQWYGDVRRVTGYPATSLSTVEEVLAIVHPHDRGRLRERWNTQEVSTSQAPAYFALRLTSSLSANVSIELADIGSPLSDGNGHVAFIAGVWQYPSSSVK
;
A
#
# COMPACT_ATOMS: atom_id res chain seq x y z
N MET A 1 -17.69 -2.30 -24.42
CA MET A 1 -17.04 -1.07 -23.92
C MET A 1 -17.59 0.10 -24.73
N PRO A 2 -18.02 1.24 -24.16
CA PRO A 2 -18.44 2.39 -24.93
C PRO A 2 -17.24 2.95 -25.73
N LEU A 3 -17.49 3.36 -26.98
CA LEU A 3 -16.47 3.88 -27.89
C LEU A 3 -15.67 5.04 -27.30
N SER A 4 -16.31 5.91 -26.53
CA SER A 4 -15.66 7.03 -25.84
C SER A 4 -14.58 6.59 -24.85
N HIS A 5 -14.80 5.49 -24.16
CA HIS A 5 -13.84 4.95 -23.20
C HIS A 5 -12.62 4.31 -23.91
N ALA A 6 -12.84 3.61 -25.02
CA ALA A 6 -11.74 3.09 -25.83
C ALA A 6 -10.90 4.24 -26.41
N ALA A 7 -11.57 5.26 -26.99
CA ALA A 7 -10.91 6.43 -27.52
C ALA A 7 -10.04 7.16 -26.48
N PHE A 8 -10.54 7.31 -25.25
CA PHE A 8 -9.75 7.89 -24.14
C PHE A 8 -8.43 7.14 -23.93
N TRP A 9 -8.46 5.80 -23.83
CA TRP A 9 -7.26 5.01 -23.60
C TRP A 9 -6.28 5.07 -24.78
N LEU A 10 -6.78 5.10 -26.01
CA LEU A 10 -5.95 5.21 -27.20
C LEU A 10 -5.31 6.61 -27.31
N CYS A 11 -6.04 7.67 -27.02
CA CYS A 11 -5.50 9.03 -26.95
C CYS A 11 -4.44 9.15 -25.87
N LEU A 12 -4.68 8.58 -24.67
CA LEU A 12 -3.73 8.60 -23.58
C LEU A 12 -2.45 7.81 -23.93
N TYR A 13 -2.60 6.67 -24.61
CA TYR A 13 -1.46 5.88 -25.11
C TYR A 13 -0.62 6.70 -26.10
N LEU A 14 -1.26 7.36 -27.07
CA LEU A 14 -0.58 8.24 -28.02
C LEU A 14 0.15 9.41 -27.34
N ALA A 15 -0.53 10.09 -26.42
CA ALA A 15 0.04 11.22 -25.71
C ALA A 15 1.26 10.80 -24.88
N THR A 16 1.16 9.70 -24.13
CA THR A 16 2.29 9.18 -23.35
C THR A 16 3.39 8.60 -24.23
N GLY A 17 3.06 8.02 -25.40
CA GLY A 17 4.03 7.55 -26.38
C GLY A 17 4.81 8.70 -27.01
N ALA A 18 4.13 9.76 -27.42
CA ALA A 18 4.76 10.96 -27.92
C ALA A 18 5.68 11.61 -26.86
N LEU A 19 5.20 11.71 -25.61
CA LEU A 19 5.98 12.24 -24.49
C LEU A 19 7.23 11.38 -24.22
N SER A 20 7.09 10.04 -24.16
CA SER A 20 8.24 9.14 -24.01
C SER A 20 9.22 9.24 -25.18
N GLY A 21 8.73 9.50 -26.38
CA GLY A 21 9.54 9.71 -27.58
C GLY A 21 10.39 10.98 -27.52
N GLN A 22 9.87 12.06 -26.92
CA GLN A 22 10.62 13.33 -26.78
C GLN A 22 11.85 13.20 -25.86
N PHE A 23 11.83 12.24 -24.94
CA PHE A 23 12.97 11.95 -24.07
C PHE A 23 13.96 10.96 -24.70
N ASN A 24 13.76 10.54 -25.94
CA ASN A 24 14.75 9.72 -26.65
C ASN A 24 15.96 10.59 -26.99
N VAL A 25 17.07 10.31 -26.33
CA VAL A 25 18.35 10.88 -26.73
C VAL A 25 18.81 10.20 -28.00
N ASN A 26 19.47 10.95 -28.90
CA ASN A 26 20.18 10.42 -30.08
C ASN A 26 21.39 9.54 -29.68
N THR A 27 21.16 8.54 -28.85
CA THR A 27 22.17 7.58 -28.41
C THR A 27 22.06 6.33 -29.26
N ALA A 28 23.19 5.69 -29.48
CA ALA A 28 23.27 4.36 -30.12
C ALA A 28 22.40 3.29 -29.40
N ALA A 29 21.97 3.57 -28.19
CA ALA A 29 21.00 2.78 -27.45
C ALA A 29 19.57 3.14 -27.93
N LEU A 30 18.94 2.25 -28.68
CA LEU A 30 17.56 2.37 -29.19
C LEU A 30 16.48 2.33 -28.07
N ALA A 31 16.87 2.35 -26.80
CA ALA A 31 16.00 2.24 -25.66
C ALA A 31 15.53 3.64 -25.18
N PRO A 32 14.23 3.86 -24.93
CA PRO A 32 13.75 5.06 -24.29
C PRO A 32 14.17 5.08 -22.81
N TYR A 33 14.27 6.29 -22.21
CA TYR A 33 14.51 6.39 -20.77
C TYR A 33 13.38 5.76 -19.94
N VAL A 34 12.13 6.03 -20.31
CA VAL A 34 10.94 5.45 -19.68
C VAL A 34 9.87 5.26 -20.73
N TRP A 35 9.20 4.09 -20.73
CA TRP A 35 8.13 3.79 -21.66
C TRP A 35 6.76 3.81 -20.94
N LEU A 36 6.21 5.03 -20.80
CA LEU A 36 4.93 5.27 -20.12
C LEU A 36 3.74 4.53 -20.74
N PRO A 37 3.66 4.35 -22.09
CA PRO A 37 2.54 3.64 -22.71
C PRO A 37 2.33 2.20 -22.21
N ALA A 38 3.38 1.52 -21.72
CA ALA A 38 3.26 0.17 -21.19
C ALA A 38 2.31 0.10 -19.98
N GLY A 39 2.41 1.07 -19.07
CA GLY A 39 1.49 1.11 -17.92
C GLY A 39 0.10 1.63 -18.29
N VAL A 40 -0.04 2.49 -19.32
CA VAL A 40 -1.34 2.93 -19.83
C VAL A 40 -2.12 1.75 -20.43
N SER A 41 -1.49 0.96 -21.31
CA SER A 41 -2.14 -0.22 -21.90
C SER A 41 -2.54 -1.25 -20.86
N LEU A 42 -1.69 -1.46 -19.87
CA LEU A 42 -1.98 -2.37 -18.74
C LEU A 42 -3.13 -1.86 -17.87
N ALA A 43 -3.14 -0.56 -17.50
CA ALA A 43 -4.23 0.06 -16.76
C ALA A 43 -5.55 -0.02 -17.51
N ALA A 44 -5.53 0.25 -18.81
CA ALA A 44 -6.71 0.12 -19.69
C ALA A 44 -7.29 -1.30 -19.64
N MET A 45 -6.44 -2.32 -19.67
CA MET A 45 -6.88 -3.72 -19.61
C MET A 45 -7.40 -4.09 -18.22
N LEU A 46 -6.72 -3.70 -17.14
CA LEU A 46 -7.12 -4.04 -15.78
C LEU A 46 -8.41 -3.34 -15.33
N LEU A 47 -8.60 -2.08 -15.73
CA LEU A 47 -9.79 -1.27 -15.39
C LEU A 47 -10.99 -1.55 -16.32
N SER A 48 -10.78 -2.25 -17.44
CA SER A 48 -11.84 -2.65 -18.35
C SER A 48 -12.32 -4.07 -18.09
N ARG A 49 -13.50 -4.41 -18.64
CA ARG A 49 -14.01 -5.79 -18.58
C ARG A 49 -13.07 -6.74 -19.33
N SER A 50 -12.94 -7.97 -18.84
CA SER A 50 -12.06 -9.00 -19.45
C SER A 50 -12.35 -9.23 -20.96
N SER A 51 -13.61 -9.17 -21.37
CA SER A 51 -14.02 -9.29 -22.79
C SER A 51 -13.48 -8.18 -23.69
N SER A 52 -13.07 -7.04 -23.12
CA SER A 52 -12.51 -5.91 -23.88
C SER A 52 -10.98 -5.98 -23.99
N SER A 53 -10.30 -6.91 -23.33
CA SER A 53 -8.83 -6.96 -23.28
C SER A 53 -8.23 -7.31 -24.64
N ILE A 54 -8.81 -8.27 -25.39
CA ILE A 54 -8.30 -8.65 -26.72
C ILE A 54 -8.47 -7.51 -27.74
N PRO A 55 -9.65 -6.88 -27.89
CA PRO A 55 -9.78 -5.72 -28.76
C PRO A 55 -8.83 -4.58 -28.44
N LEU A 56 -8.62 -4.29 -27.13
CA LEU A 56 -7.67 -3.28 -26.69
C LEU A 56 -6.23 -3.67 -27.02
N ALA A 57 -5.84 -4.96 -26.83
CA ALA A 57 -4.52 -5.45 -27.19
C ALA A 57 -4.23 -5.23 -28.67
N ILE A 58 -5.19 -5.56 -29.55
CA ILE A 58 -5.07 -5.37 -31.01
C ILE A 58 -4.94 -3.85 -31.33
N ALA A 59 -5.77 -3.01 -30.71
CA ALA A 59 -5.71 -1.58 -30.94
C ALA A 59 -4.37 -0.97 -30.50
N PHE A 60 -3.83 -1.36 -29.33
CA PHE A 60 -2.52 -0.92 -28.88
C PHE A 60 -1.38 -1.49 -29.75
N ALA A 61 -1.50 -2.73 -30.26
CA ALA A 61 -0.54 -3.31 -31.19
C ALA A 61 -0.44 -2.49 -32.48
N VAL A 62 -1.60 -2.15 -33.09
CA VAL A 62 -1.66 -1.33 -34.31
C VAL A 62 -1.07 0.07 -34.01
N LEU A 63 -1.49 0.70 -32.91
CA LEU A 63 -1.06 2.02 -32.55
C LEU A 63 0.46 2.09 -32.29
N GLN A 64 1.03 1.09 -31.63
CA GLN A 64 2.47 0.97 -31.41
C GLN A 64 3.22 0.72 -32.72
N SER A 65 2.68 -0.07 -33.63
CA SER A 65 3.28 -0.27 -34.94
C SER A 65 3.41 1.04 -35.71
N VAL A 66 2.33 1.85 -35.69
CA VAL A 66 2.33 3.18 -36.31
C VAL A 66 3.34 4.11 -35.64
N LEU A 67 3.32 4.21 -34.31
CA LEU A 67 4.28 5.05 -33.56
C LEU A 67 5.74 4.64 -33.83
N SER A 68 6.02 3.35 -33.89
CA SER A 68 7.37 2.84 -34.17
C SER A 68 7.81 3.19 -35.60
N HIS A 69 6.92 3.07 -36.57
CA HIS A 69 7.19 3.40 -37.96
C HIS A 69 7.42 4.91 -38.16
N LEU A 70 6.56 5.75 -37.53
CA LEU A 70 6.74 7.21 -37.52
C LEU A 70 8.05 7.63 -36.82
N GLY A 71 8.53 6.85 -35.87
CA GLY A 71 9.82 7.01 -35.21
C GLY A 71 11.03 6.53 -36.05
N GLY A 72 10.82 6.24 -37.37
CA GLY A 72 11.89 5.89 -38.32
C GLY A 72 12.31 4.41 -38.33
N ARG A 73 11.53 3.52 -37.70
CA ARG A 73 11.80 2.07 -37.76
C ARG A 73 11.25 1.44 -39.02
N ASP A 74 11.92 0.40 -39.50
CA ASP A 74 11.45 -0.39 -40.63
C ASP A 74 10.13 -1.13 -40.30
N VAL A 75 9.35 -1.43 -41.33
CA VAL A 75 8.01 -2.03 -41.20
C VAL A 75 8.04 -3.35 -40.41
N PRO A 76 8.94 -4.33 -40.66
CA PRO A 76 9.00 -5.57 -39.89
C PRO A 76 9.25 -5.33 -38.40
N SER A 77 10.20 -4.45 -38.06
CA SER A 77 10.49 -4.10 -36.65
C SER A 77 9.30 -3.42 -35.97
N SER A 78 8.60 -2.54 -36.70
CA SER A 78 7.41 -1.83 -36.18
C SER A 78 6.26 -2.79 -35.90
N LEU A 79 6.03 -3.77 -36.76
CA LEU A 79 4.99 -4.80 -36.58
C LEU A 79 5.30 -5.71 -35.38
N VAL A 80 6.57 -6.17 -35.23
CA VAL A 80 6.97 -7.01 -34.10
C VAL A 80 6.83 -6.26 -32.77
N LEU A 81 7.32 -5.03 -32.69
CA LEU A 81 7.18 -4.21 -31.50
C LEU A 81 5.71 -3.92 -31.19
N GLY A 82 4.88 -3.71 -32.21
CA GLY A 82 3.43 -3.56 -32.02
C GLY A 82 2.79 -4.84 -31.46
N ALA A 83 3.10 -6.00 -32.03
CA ALA A 83 2.59 -7.27 -31.52
C ALA A 83 3.00 -7.52 -30.05
N LEU A 84 4.25 -7.24 -29.71
CA LEU A 84 4.74 -7.33 -28.32
C LEU A 84 4.03 -6.31 -27.39
N ALA A 85 3.80 -5.08 -27.85
CA ALA A 85 3.11 -4.04 -27.07
C ALA A 85 1.63 -4.34 -26.83
N GLY A 86 1.00 -5.16 -27.66
CA GLY A 86 -0.33 -5.71 -27.40
C GLY A 86 -0.32 -6.94 -26.52
N ALA A 87 0.58 -7.88 -26.80
CA ALA A 87 0.66 -9.17 -26.12
C ALA A 87 1.17 -9.08 -24.67
N ALA A 88 2.19 -8.27 -24.39
CA ALA A 88 2.79 -8.15 -23.07
C ALA A 88 1.80 -7.65 -22.00
N PRO A 89 1.09 -6.53 -22.18
CA PRO A 89 0.09 -6.08 -21.19
C PRO A 89 -1.12 -7.01 -21.12
N LEU A 90 -1.49 -7.72 -22.21
CA LEU A 90 -2.54 -8.73 -22.18
C LEU A 90 -2.15 -9.91 -21.29
N ALA A 91 -0.93 -10.42 -21.44
CA ALA A 91 -0.38 -11.48 -20.59
C ALA A 91 -0.29 -11.04 -19.14
N ALA A 92 0.27 -9.85 -18.87
CA ALA A 92 0.38 -9.28 -17.53
C ALA A 92 -0.99 -9.10 -16.86
N ALA A 93 -1.97 -8.52 -17.56
CA ALA A 93 -3.32 -8.35 -17.05
C ALA A 93 -4.02 -9.69 -16.78
N THR A 94 -3.77 -10.71 -17.60
CA THR A 94 -4.31 -12.05 -17.39
C THR A 94 -3.74 -12.70 -16.15
N ILE A 95 -2.42 -12.59 -15.93
CA ILE A 95 -1.74 -13.12 -14.73
C ILE A 95 -2.27 -12.41 -13.48
N VAL A 96 -2.33 -11.07 -13.47
CA VAL A 96 -2.85 -10.30 -12.33
C VAL A 96 -4.31 -10.69 -12.01
N ARG A 97 -5.15 -10.87 -13.01
CA ARG A 97 -6.53 -11.32 -12.81
C ARG A 97 -6.60 -12.76 -12.29
N TRP A 98 -5.68 -13.63 -12.73
CA TRP A 98 -5.61 -15.01 -12.24
C TRP A 98 -5.22 -15.07 -10.76
N MET A 99 -4.40 -14.14 -10.28
CA MET A 99 -4.04 -14.00 -8.85
C MET A 99 -5.26 -13.66 -7.98
N ARG A 100 -6.36 -13.13 -8.58
CA ARG A 100 -7.62 -12.77 -7.90
C ARG A 100 -7.44 -11.82 -6.71
N VAL A 101 -6.40 -11.01 -6.73
CA VAL A 101 -6.14 -10.03 -5.68
C VAL A 101 -6.84 -8.69 -5.99
N PRO A 102 -7.36 -7.99 -4.99
CA PRO A 102 -7.90 -6.64 -5.18
C PRO A 102 -6.78 -5.67 -5.54
N LEU A 103 -7.07 -4.66 -6.37
CA LEU A 103 -6.11 -3.62 -6.75
C LEU A 103 -6.06 -2.51 -5.68
N GLU A 104 -5.80 -2.90 -4.42
CA GLU A 104 -5.78 -2.02 -3.26
C GLU A 104 -4.67 -2.45 -2.28
N GLY A 105 -4.13 -1.49 -1.55
CA GLY A 105 -3.15 -1.74 -0.49
C GLY A 105 -1.91 -2.54 -0.92
N LEU A 106 -1.55 -3.54 -0.13
CA LEU A 106 -0.41 -4.43 -0.40
C LEU A 106 -0.58 -5.22 -1.70
N HIS A 107 -1.80 -5.61 -2.02
CA HIS A 107 -2.10 -6.35 -3.24
C HIS A 107 -1.94 -5.50 -4.51
N LEU A 108 -2.13 -4.16 -4.42
CA LEU A 108 -1.78 -3.26 -5.52
C LEU A 108 -0.28 -3.29 -5.79
N LEU A 109 0.55 -3.26 -4.74
CA LEU A 109 2.02 -3.37 -4.89
C LEU A 109 2.40 -4.68 -5.60
N GLU A 110 1.87 -5.81 -5.14
CA GLU A 110 2.10 -7.13 -5.76
C GLU A 110 1.67 -7.13 -7.23
N ALA A 111 0.47 -6.65 -7.52
CA ALA A 111 -0.07 -6.60 -8.88
C ALA A 111 0.79 -5.72 -9.80
N VAL A 112 1.24 -4.54 -9.32
CA VAL A 112 2.10 -3.63 -10.07
C VAL A 112 3.46 -4.27 -10.35
N VAL A 113 4.10 -4.87 -9.35
CA VAL A 113 5.42 -5.50 -9.50
C VAL A 113 5.36 -6.68 -10.46
N VAL A 114 4.40 -7.58 -10.29
CA VAL A 114 4.22 -8.74 -11.18
C VAL A 114 3.95 -8.28 -12.61
N ALA A 115 3.04 -7.33 -12.78
CA ALA A 115 2.69 -6.81 -14.10
C ALA A 115 3.86 -6.08 -14.77
N ALA A 116 4.64 -5.31 -14.00
CA ALA A 116 5.83 -4.62 -14.49
C ALA A 116 6.91 -5.61 -14.92
N LEU A 117 7.16 -6.66 -14.14
CA LEU A 117 8.13 -7.71 -14.47
C LEU A 117 7.71 -8.48 -15.72
N VAL A 118 6.46 -8.93 -15.81
CA VAL A 118 5.95 -9.65 -16.98
C VAL A 118 6.05 -8.78 -18.23
N SER A 119 5.64 -7.52 -18.13
CA SER A 119 5.73 -6.59 -19.26
C SER A 119 7.17 -6.29 -19.67
N ALA A 120 8.08 -6.12 -18.70
CA ALA A 120 9.51 -5.89 -18.94
C ALA A 120 10.17 -7.08 -19.66
N VAL A 121 9.87 -8.31 -19.22
CA VAL A 121 10.41 -9.52 -19.83
C VAL A 121 9.87 -9.73 -21.25
N LEU A 122 8.56 -9.62 -21.44
CA LEU A 122 7.93 -9.91 -22.72
C LEU A 122 8.20 -8.80 -23.75
N LEU A 123 7.97 -7.54 -23.42
CA LEU A 123 8.15 -6.45 -24.35
C LEU A 123 9.62 -6.04 -24.46
N GLY A 124 10.32 -5.86 -23.32
CA GLY A 124 11.72 -5.47 -23.31
C GLY A 124 12.64 -6.60 -23.78
N GLY A 125 12.49 -7.79 -23.20
CA GLY A 125 13.25 -8.97 -23.57
C GLY A 125 12.94 -9.45 -24.98
N GLY A 126 11.65 -9.50 -25.37
CA GLY A 126 11.23 -9.87 -26.72
C GLY A 126 11.73 -8.91 -27.79
N GLY A 127 11.67 -7.60 -27.53
CA GLY A 127 12.22 -6.58 -28.43
C GLY A 127 13.74 -6.69 -28.57
N ALA A 128 14.47 -6.80 -27.47
CA ALA A 128 15.92 -6.96 -27.49
C ALA A 128 16.35 -8.25 -28.23
N LEU A 129 15.63 -9.36 -28.01
CA LEU A 129 15.87 -10.62 -28.72
C LEU A 129 15.64 -10.47 -30.22
N TYR A 130 14.54 -9.83 -30.63
CA TYR A 130 14.27 -9.58 -32.04
C TYR A 130 15.40 -8.79 -32.71
N PHE A 131 15.87 -7.68 -32.09
CA PHE A 131 16.96 -6.90 -32.66
C PHE A 131 18.31 -7.62 -32.62
N ALA A 132 18.56 -8.48 -31.65
CA ALA A 132 19.74 -9.32 -31.62
C ALA A 132 19.76 -10.30 -32.81
N LEU A 133 18.63 -10.93 -33.10
CA LEU A 133 18.52 -11.93 -34.17
C LEU A 133 18.48 -11.31 -35.57
N THR A 134 17.87 -10.11 -35.75
CA THR A 134 17.65 -9.54 -37.07
C THR A 134 18.65 -8.45 -37.46
N LYS A 135 19.17 -7.73 -36.50
CA LYS A 135 20.10 -6.59 -36.73
C LYS A 135 21.49 -6.83 -36.17
N GLY A 136 21.77 -8.02 -35.60
CA GLY A 136 23.08 -8.35 -35.03
C GLY A 136 23.47 -7.55 -33.80
N MET A 137 22.48 -6.94 -33.11
CA MET A 137 22.74 -6.12 -31.91
C MET A 137 23.01 -7.04 -30.72
N SER A 138 23.87 -6.60 -29.78
CA SER A 138 24.10 -7.37 -28.56
C SER A 138 22.86 -7.42 -27.68
N PHE A 139 22.36 -8.62 -27.40
CA PHE A 139 21.21 -8.83 -26.51
C PHE A 139 21.45 -8.25 -25.10
N THR A 140 22.62 -8.51 -24.53
CA THR A 140 22.97 -8.12 -23.15
C THR A 140 23.00 -6.60 -22.96
N THR A 141 23.44 -5.86 -23.98
CA THR A 141 23.48 -4.39 -23.92
C THR A 141 22.13 -3.73 -24.12
N GLN A 142 21.18 -4.40 -24.80
CA GLN A 142 19.86 -3.85 -25.11
C GLN A 142 18.79 -4.27 -24.10
N TRP A 143 18.83 -5.52 -23.64
CA TRP A 143 17.78 -6.10 -22.79
C TRP A 143 17.54 -5.32 -21.50
N LEU A 144 18.61 -4.99 -20.76
CA LEU A 144 18.47 -4.37 -19.44
C LEU A 144 17.87 -2.94 -19.52
N PRO A 145 18.38 -2.03 -20.38
CA PRO A 145 17.79 -0.69 -20.52
C PRO A 145 16.33 -0.74 -21.02
N TRP A 146 16.00 -1.64 -21.94
CA TRP A 146 14.64 -1.75 -22.45
C TRP A 146 13.67 -2.28 -21.40
N SER A 147 14.06 -3.33 -20.70
CA SER A 147 13.25 -3.92 -19.63
C SER A 147 13.06 -2.93 -18.48
N ALA A 148 14.12 -2.19 -18.11
CA ALA A 148 14.04 -1.16 -17.09
C ALA A 148 13.10 -0.01 -17.49
N ALA A 149 13.16 0.46 -18.75
CA ALA A 149 12.26 1.50 -19.27
C ALA A 149 10.78 1.10 -19.15
N ILE A 150 10.47 -0.15 -19.47
CA ILE A 150 9.10 -0.69 -19.39
C ILE A 150 8.69 -0.88 -17.94
N PHE A 151 9.54 -1.48 -17.12
CA PHE A 151 9.29 -1.69 -15.70
C PHE A 151 8.96 -0.37 -14.99
N VAL A 152 9.80 0.64 -15.15
CA VAL A 152 9.63 1.97 -14.54
C VAL A 152 8.36 2.64 -15.10
N GLY A 153 8.12 2.55 -16.40
CA GLY A 153 6.91 3.08 -17.02
C GLY A 153 5.63 2.51 -16.44
N VAL A 154 5.60 1.20 -16.19
CA VAL A 154 4.46 0.52 -15.53
C VAL A 154 4.34 0.96 -14.07
N CYS A 155 5.45 1.01 -13.31
CA CYS A 155 5.45 1.41 -11.90
C CYS A 155 4.98 2.85 -11.68
N ILE A 156 5.10 3.73 -12.68
CA ILE A 156 4.61 5.10 -12.59
C ILE A 156 3.14 5.19 -13.02
N THR A 157 2.82 4.70 -14.23
CA THR A 157 1.53 4.99 -14.86
C THR A 157 0.41 4.07 -14.39
N LEU A 158 0.68 2.81 -14.07
CA LEU A 158 -0.36 1.90 -13.60
C LEU A 158 -0.95 2.34 -12.25
N PRO A 159 -0.15 2.61 -11.19
CA PRO A 159 -0.71 3.09 -9.93
C PRO A 159 -1.39 4.45 -10.06
N LEU A 160 -0.80 5.37 -10.84
CA LEU A 160 -1.40 6.67 -11.09
C LEU A 160 -2.81 6.51 -11.66
N LEU A 161 -2.97 5.75 -12.73
CA LEU A 161 -4.24 5.60 -13.42
C LEU A 161 -5.27 4.80 -12.61
N THR A 162 -4.86 3.73 -11.91
CA THR A 162 -5.78 2.93 -11.08
C THR A 162 -6.33 3.73 -9.90
N VAL A 163 -5.48 4.50 -9.22
CA VAL A 163 -5.87 5.31 -8.06
C VAL A 163 -6.75 6.50 -8.47
N TRP A 164 -6.44 7.13 -9.61
CA TRP A 164 -7.22 8.27 -10.10
C TRP A 164 -8.54 7.85 -10.75
N ALA A 165 -8.62 6.66 -11.36
CA ALA A 165 -9.86 6.11 -11.90
C ALA A 165 -10.92 5.82 -10.81
N GLN A 166 -10.49 5.53 -9.60
CA GLN A 166 -11.37 5.28 -8.44
C GLN A 166 -11.74 6.57 -7.68
N PHE A 167 -11.30 7.73 -8.18
CA PHE A 167 -11.57 8.99 -7.50
C PHE A 167 -13.04 9.36 -7.50
N ARG A 168 -13.63 9.41 -6.32
CA ARG A 168 -14.92 10.03 -6.06
C ARG A 168 -14.71 11.23 -5.16
N PRO A 169 -15.03 12.47 -5.60
CA PRO A 169 -14.92 13.64 -4.75
C PRO A 169 -15.89 13.50 -3.58
N ARG A 170 -15.35 13.27 -2.38
CA ARG A 170 -16.13 13.36 -1.14
C ARG A 170 -16.01 14.79 -0.64
N ARG A 171 -17.14 15.46 -0.38
CA ARG A 171 -17.17 16.70 0.41
C ARG A 171 -16.81 16.33 1.84
N SER A 172 -15.55 16.48 2.22
CA SER A 172 -15.13 16.38 3.61
C SER A 172 -15.54 17.66 4.32
N SER A 173 -16.38 17.54 5.35
CA SER A 173 -16.76 18.68 6.21
C SER A 173 -15.67 19.04 7.23
N GLN A 174 -14.67 18.19 7.42
CA GLN A 174 -13.50 18.45 8.26
C GLN A 174 -12.25 18.49 7.38
N ARG A 175 -11.96 19.66 6.85
CA ARG A 175 -10.73 19.95 6.14
C ARG A 175 -9.65 20.27 7.18
N ASN A 176 -8.61 19.45 7.24
CA ASN A 176 -7.47 19.75 8.10
C ASN A 176 -6.48 20.60 7.30
N ASP A 177 -6.72 21.92 7.26
CA ASP A 177 -6.00 22.89 6.43
C ASP A 177 -4.46 22.81 6.62
N SER A 178 -3.99 22.49 7.82
CA SER A 178 -2.56 22.36 8.10
C SER A 178 -1.91 21.15 7.40
N ARG A 179 -2.59 20.00 7.34
CA ARG A 179 -2.08 18.83 6.63
C ARG A 179 -2.02 19.06 5.13
N GLU A 180 -3.05 19.66 4.56
CA GLU A 180 -3.07 19.98 3.13
C GLU A 180 -1.96 20.97 2.77
N LEU A 181 -1.75 22.00 3.59
CA LEU A 181 -0.68 22.97 3.40
C LEU A 181 0.71 22.29 3.41
N VAL A 182 0.96 21.39 4.37
CA VAL A 182 2.22 20.61 4.42
C VAL A 182 2.39 19.78 3.14
N GLY A 183 1.31 19.16 2.65
CA GLY A 183 1.32 18.40 1.40
C GLY A 183 1.70 19.24 0.19
N TYR A 184 1.08 20.42 0.03
CA TYR A 184 1.40 21.35 -1.07
C TYR A 184 2.81 21.92 -0.96
N LEU A 185 3.26 22.30 0.23
CA LEU A 185 4.62 22.79 0.45
C LEU A 185 5.66 21.70 0.15
N SER A 186 5.45 20.48 0.62
CA SER A 186 6.35 19.35 0.34
C SER A 186 6.41 19.04 -1.15
N PHE A 187 5.28 19.10 -1.85
CA PHE A 187 5.23 18.90 -3.29
C PHE A 187 5.98 20.01 -4.05
N ALA A 188 5.75 21.28 -3.69
CA ALA A 188 6.43 22.42 -4.29
C ALA A 188 7.94 22.36 -4.01
N THR A 189 8.35 22.03 -2.79
CA THR A 189 9.76 21.85 -2.40
C THR A 189 10.39 20.71 -3.20
N MET A 190 9.72 19.58 -3.34
CA MET A 190 10.18 18.46 -4.16
C MET A 190 10.42 18.88 -5.61
N ALA A 191 9.45 19.54 -6.23
CA ALA A 191 9.54 19.98 -7.63
C ALA A 191 10.65 21.01 -7.82
N GLY A 192 10.72 22.04 -6.96
CA GLY A 192 11.73 23.08 -7.02
C GLY A 192 13.15 22.54 -6.76
N MET A 193 13.29 21.66 -5.77
CA MET A 193 14.57 21.02 -5.45
C MET A 193 15.03 20.10 -6.58
N THR A 194 14.11 19.29 -7.15
CA THR A 194 14.43 18.44 -8.30
C THR A 194 14.90 19.29 -9.48
N TRP A 195 14.16 20.34 -9.81
CA TRP A 195 14.55 21.27 -10.88
C TRP A 195 15.93 21.85 -10.65
N TRP A 196 16.20 22.37 -9.46
CA TRP A 196 17.48 22.99 -9.10
C TRP A 196 18.65 22.00 -9.12
N LEU A 197 18.47 20.77 -8.64
CA LEU A 197 19.52 19.75 -8.63
C LEU A 197 19.84 19.20 -10.01
N PHE A 198 18.87 19.20 -10.93
CA PHE A 198 19.06 18.74 -12.30
C PHE A 198 19.50 19.87 -13.25
N ASP A 199 19.55 21.12 -12.80
CA ASP A 199 20.12 22.22 -13.57
C ASP A 199 21.61 22.01 -13.81
N SER A 200 22.09 22.38 -15.02
CA SER A 200 23.45 22.14 -15.48
C SER A 200 24.50 22.72 -14.57
N ALA A 201 24.30 23.98 -14.12
CA ALA A 201 25.26 24.69 -13.28
C ALA A 201 25.41 24.01 -11.89
N THR A 202 24.33 23.56 -11.32
CA THR A 202 24.33 22.85 -10.01
C THR A 202 24.92 21.47 -10.14
N ALA A 203 24.54 20.71 -11.18
CA ALA A 203 25.05 19.38 -11.44
C ALA A 203 26.57 19.37 -11.63
N THR A 204 27.13 20.35 -12.34
CA THR A 204 28.57 20.48 -12.52
C THR A 204 29.29 20.74 -11.19
N ARG A 205 28.79 21.67 -10.38
CA ARG A 205 29.34 21.93 -9.04
C ARG A 205 29.32 20.72 -8.12
N LEU A 206 28.23 19.97 -8.12
CA LEU A 206 28.11 18.74 -7.32
C LEU A 206 29.08 17.66 -7.78
N SER A 207 29.28 17.53 -9.10
CA SER A 207 30.25 16.60 -9.67
C SER A 207 31.68 16.96 -9.29
N GLU A 208 32.04 18.23 -9.30
CA GLU A 208 33.36 18.72 -8.90
C GLU A 208 33.65 18.50 -7.41
N THR A 209 32.66 18.66 -6.55
CA THR A 209 32.78 18.44 -5.10
C THR A 209 32.73 16.97 -4.68
N GLY A 210 32.33 16.08 -5.58
CA GLY A 210 32.13 14.65 -5.27
C GLY A 210 30.96 14.36 -4.32
N VAL A 211 30.13 15.36 -4.03
CA VAL A 211 29.00 15.23 -3.09
C VAL A 211 27.74 14.77 -3.84
N THR A 212 27.40 13.50 -3.71
CA THR A 212 26.20 12.91 -4.35
C THR A 212 24.97 12.89 -3.44
N CYS A 213 25.14 13.16 -2.14
CA CYS A 213 24.06 13.07 -1.13
C CYS A 213 22.83 13.94 -1.44
N PRO A 214 22.93 15.18 -1.97
CA PRO A 214 21.77 16.01 -2.28
C PRO A 214 20.82 15.40 -3.32
N LEU A 215 21.32 14.53 -4.18
CA LEU A 215 20.53 13.88 -5.23
C LEU A 215 19.36 13.05 -4.68
N TYR A 216 19.49 12.54 -3.47
CA TYR A 216 18.44 11.71 -2.85
C TYR A 216 17.38 12.54 -2.08
N LEU A 217 17.62 13.84 -1.84
CA LEU A 217 16.67 14.70 -1.13
C LEU A 217 15.28 14.79 -1.79
N PRO A 218 15.13 14.90 -3.11
CA PRO A 218 13.82 14.86 -3.74
C PRO A 218 13.04 13.58 -3.46
N MET A 219 13.73 12.44 -3.31
CA MET A 219 13.08 11.16 -2.99
C MET A 219 12.44 11.19 -1.58
N PHE A 220 13.10 11.80 -0.59
CA PHE A 220 12.52 12.01 0.73
C PHE A 220 11.28 12.91 0.68
N CYS A 221 11.34 13.99 -0.12
CA CYS A 221 10.18 14.84 -0.33
C CYS A 221 9.02 14.08 -0.99
N VAL A 222 9.27 13.20 -1.96
CA VAL A 222 8.26 12.33 -2.55
C VAL A 222 7.61 11.43 -1.49
N VAL A 223 8.39 10.85 -0.58
CA VAL A 223 7.90 10.04 0.53
C VAL A 223 7.02 10.88 1.47
N ILE A 224 7.44 12.09 1.82
CA ILE A 224 6.63 13.01 2.66
C ILE A 224 5.31 13.34 1.96
N VAL A 225 5.35 13.65 0.65
CA VAL A 225 4.12 13.89 -0.13
C VAL A 225 3.21 12.65 -0.13
N ALA A 226 3.78 11.44 -0.27
CA ALA A 226 3.00 10.21 -0.20
C ALA A 226 2.39 9.97 1.19
N ILE A 227 3.10 10.33 2.25
CA ILE A 227 2.61 10.23 3.64
C ILE A 227 1.49 11.24 3.89
N VAL A 228 1.63 12.49 3.49
CA VAL A 228 0.68 13.57 3.80
C VAL A 228 -0.47 13.59 2.80
N GLY A 229 -0.16 13.57 1.50
CA GLY A 229 -1.12 13.65 0.39
C GLY A 229 -1.75 12.30 -0.01
N GLY A 230 -1.34 11.22 0.66
CA GLY A 230 -1.78 9.86 0.32
C GLY A 230 -1.26 9.37 -1.03
N VAL A 231 -1.83 8.25 -1.49
CA VAL A 231 -1.39 7.60 -2.73
C VAL A 231 -1.52 8.50 -3.97
N ARG A 232 -2.51 9.38 -4.01
CA ARG A 232 -2.71 10.32 -5.13
C ARG A 232 -1.60 11.36 -5.21
N GLY A 233 -1.28 11.96 -4.06
CA GLY A 233 -0.16 12.91 -3.96
C GLY A 233 1.16 12.26 -4.32
N GLY A 234 1.43 11.07 -3.79
CA GLY A 234 2.65 10.31 -4.05
C GLY A 234 2.81 9.93 -5.52
N THR A 235 1.78 9.39 -6.17
CA THR A 235 1.84 9.00 -7.60
C THR A 235 2.04 10.22 -8.51
N LEU A 236 1.40 11.34 -8.19
CA LEU A 236 1.61 12.59 -8.92
C LEU A 236 3.01 13.15 -8.70
N ALA A 237 3.53 13.07 -7.47
CA ALA A 237 4.88 13.51 -7.15
C ALA A 237 5.94 12.71 -7.94
N VAL A 238 5.79 11.39 -8.02
CA VAL A 238 6.68 10.53 -8.84
C VAL A 238 6.59 10.91 -10.31
N LEU A 239 5.40 11.17 -10.84
CA LEU A 239 5.27 11.59 -12.23
C LEU A 239 6.00 12.91 -12.49
N VAL A 240 5.82 13.92 -11.62
CA VAL A 240 6.49 15.23 -11.78
C VAL A 240 8.00 15.09 -11.63
N LEU A 241 8.48 14.35 -10.63
CA LEU A 241 9.90 14.03 -10.46
C LEU A 241 10.47 13.38 -11.74
N THR A 242 9.74 12.40 -12.29
CA THR A 242 10.13 11.72 -13.54
C THR A 242 10.26 12.69 -14.71
N LEU A 243 9.26 13.55 -14.91
CA LEU A 243 9.25 14.50 -16.03
C LEU A 243 10.38 15.52 -15.93
N ILE A 244 10.70 16.03 -14.73
CA ILE A 244 11.80 16.94 -14.50
C ILE A 244 13.13 16.22 -14.74
N CYS A 245 13.32 15.04 -14.11
CA CYS A 245 14.53 14.24 -14.25
C CYS A 245 14.82 13.93 -15.73
N LEU A 246 13.83 13.41 -16.45
CA LEU A 246 13.99 13.04 -17.87
C LEU A 246 14.14 14.27 -18.76
N GLY A 247 13.45 15.37 -18.47
CA GLY A 247 13.54 16.61 -19.24
C GLY A 247 14.95 17.21 -19.24
N HIS A 248 15.61 17.23 -18.10
CA HIS A 248 17.00 17.69 -17.98
C HIS A 248 17.97 16.66 -18.55
N THR A 249 17.84 15.38 -18.21
CA THR A 249 18.75 14.33 -18.71
C THR A 249 18.70 14.21 -20.25
N ALA A 250 17.53 14.37 -20.87
CA ALA A 250 17.39 14.34 -22.33
C ALA A 250 18.07 15.53 -23.02
N ARG A 251 18.23 16.65 -22.34
CA ARG A 251 18.99 17.81 -22.83
C ARG A 251 20.51 17.68 -22.60
N GLY A 252 20.96 16.59 -21.99
CA GLY A 252 22.36 16.42 -21.60
C GLY A 252 22.73 17.21 -20.33
N GLU A 253 21.74 17.56 -19.51
CA GLU A 253 21.87 18.27 -18.25
C GLU A 253 21.67 17.32 -17.06
N GLY A 254 22.12 17.74 -15.89
CA GLY A 254 21.87 17.04 -14.65
C GLY A 254 22.88 15.94 -14.31
N PRO A 255 22.73 15.33 -13.14
CA PRO A 255 23.74 14.43 -12.56
C PRO A 255 23.91 13.12 -13.31
N PHE A 256 22.95 12.73 -14.14
CA PHE A 256 23.00 11.50 -14.95
C PHE A 256 23.55 11.74 -16.37
N ALA A 257 23.75 12.98 -16.78
CA ALA A 257 24.24 13.35 -18.12
C ALA A 257 25.76 13.59 -18.13
N SER A 258 26.54 12.71 -17.52
CA SER A 258 28.01 12.85 -17.49
C SER A 258 28.64 12.61 -18.88
N PRO A 259 29.40 13.54 -19.42
CA PRO A 259 30.08 13.36 -20.71
C PRO A 259 31.10 12.21 -20.72
N SER A 260 31.62 11.86 -19.55
CA SER A 260 32.62 10.78 -19.39
C SER A 260 32.01 9.39 -19.20
N ALA A 261 30.70 9.30 -18.93
CA ALA A 261 30.03 8.02 -18.74
C ALA A 261 29.43 7.49 -20.06
N PRO A 262 29.44 6.16 -20.27
CA PRO A 262 28.68 5.59 -21.38
C PRO A 262 27.19 5.94 -21.29
N ALA A 263 26.56 6.30 -22.41
CA ALA A 263 25.16 6.70 -22.45
C ALA A 263 24.21 5.63 -21.87
N SER A 264 24.56 4.35 -21.96
CA SER A 264 23.81 3.24 -21.35
C SER A 264 23.84 3.29 -19.82
N LEU A 265 24.92 3.73 -19.21
CA LEU A 265 25.04 3.85 -17.75
C LEU A 265 24.21 5.03 -17.23
N SER A 266 24.28 6.19 -17.90
CA SER A 266 23.45 7.35 -17.60
C SER A 266 21.96 7.03 -17.66
N LEU A 267 21.55 6.27 -18.67
CA LEU A 267 20.19 5.79 -18.85
C LEU A 267 19.73 4.90 -17.67
N LEU A 268 20.56 3.91 -17.33
CA LEU A 268 20.25 3.00 -16.22
C LEU A 268 20.20 3.71 -14.86
N GLN A 269 21.07 4.68 -14.62
CA GLN A 269 21.06 5.48 -13.38
C GLN A 269 19.78 6.29 -13.26
N ALA A 270 19.34 6.96 -14.33
CA ALA A 270 18.06 7.69 -14.33
C ALA A 270 16.85 6.75 -14.12
N GLN A 271 16.84 5.61 -14.81
CA GLN A 271 15.79 4.59 -14.65
C GLN A 271 15.74 4.03 -13.23
N LEU A 272 16.90 3.74 -12.63
CA LEU A 272 17.01 3.25 -11.26
C LEU A 272 16.50 4.29 -10.25
N TYR A 273 16.94 5.54 -10.39
CA TYR A 273 16.51 6.65 -9.53
C TYR A 273 14.99 6.81 -9.54
N ILE A 274 14.39 6.85 -10.73
CA ILE A 274 12.95 7.00 -10.91
C ILE A 274 12.21 5.73 -10.40
N GLY A 275 12.74 4.55 -10.73
CA GLY A 275 12.17 3.27 -10.31
C GLY A 275 12.12 3.10 -8.80
N ILE A 276 13.21 3.45 -8.09
CA ILE A 276 13.26 3.44 -6.63
C ILE A 276 12.24 4.42 -6.06
N SER A 277 12.15 5.64 -6.61
CA SER A 277 11.17 6.64 -6.17
C SER A 277 9.72 6.14 -6.31
N ALA A 278 9.40 5.49 -7.43
CA ALA A 278 8.09 4.90 -7.66
C ALA A 278 7.79 3.74 -6.67
N MET A 279 8.76 2.87 -6.45
CA MET A 279 8.63 1.75 -5.51
C MET A 279 8.48 2.22 -4.06
N LEU A 280 9.20 3.24 -3.64
CA LEU A 280 9.05 3.83 -2.30
C LEU A 280 7.62 4.32 -2.05
N VAL A 281 7.02 5.03 -3.02
CA VAL A 281 5.62 5.48 -2.91
C VAL A 281 4.65 4.30 -2.80
N LEU A 282 4.84 3.26 -3.59
CA LEU A 282 4.00 2.06 -3.54
C LEU A 282 4.12 1.32 -2.21
N ILE A 283 5.34 1.21 -1.66
CA ILE A 283 5.59 0.59 -0.37
C ILE A 283 4.94 1.40 0.76
N VAL A 284 5.13 2.72 0.77
CA VAL A 284 4.51 3.61 1.77
C VAL A 284 2.98 3.49 1.72
N HIS A 285 2.41 3.44 0.51
CA HIS A 285 0.97 3.25 0.35
C HIS A 285 0.51 1.90 0.88
N ALA A 286 1.19 0.81 0.52
CA ALA A 286 0.88 -0.53 0.97
C ALA A 286 0.91 -0.67 2.49
N LEU A 287 1.93 -0.08 3.14
CA LEU A 287 2.06 -0.09 4.61
C LEU A 287 0.92 0.69 5.29
N ARG A 288 0.56 1.87 4.76
CA ARG A 288 -0.54 2.67 5.32
C ARG A 288 -1.90 2.01 5.17
N ASP A 289 -2.14 1.36 4.05
CA ASP A 289 -3.38 0.62 3.84
C ASP A 289 -3.46 -0.59 4.77
N ALA A 290 -2.34 -1.32 4.96
CA ALA A 290 -2.27 -2.43 5.90
C ALA A 290 -2.54 -1.96 7.34
N GLU A 291 -1.94 -0.84 7.76
CA GLU A 291 -2.20 -0.22 9.07
C GLU A 291 -3.68 0.16 9.22
N THR A 292 -4.25 0.85 8.23
CA THR A 292 -5.66 1.27 8.26
C THR A 292 -6.61 0.07 8.31
N GLN A 293 -6.32 -0.99 7.56
CA GLN A 293 -7.11 -2.21 7.58
C GLN A 293 -7.04 -2.91 8.95
N ALA A 294 -5.86 -2.95 9.57
CA ALA A 294 -5.68 -3.51 10.90
C ALA A 294 -6.51 -2.74 11.95
N TYR A 295 -6.50 -1.40 11.92
CA TYR A 295 -7.34 -0.59 12.81
C TYR A 295 -8.83 -0.82 12.59
N VAL A 296 -9.30 -0.84 11.34
CA VAL A 296 -10.71 -1.08 11.01
C VAL A 296 -11.14 -2.48 11.45
N GLN A 297 -10.27 -3.47 11.29
CA GLN A 297 -10.54 -4.83 11.73
C GLN A 297 -10.61 -4.92 13.26
N ALA A 298 -9.68 -4.30 13.98
CA ALA A 298 -9.70 -4.26 15.44
C ALA A 298 -10.98 -3.57 15.98
N ASP A 299 -11.41 -2.46 15.37
CA ASP A 299 -12.62 -1.75 15.75
C ASP A 299 -13.89 -2.59 15.47
N ARG A 300 -13.95 -3.31 14.36
CA ARG A 300 -15.05 -4.26 14.08
C ARG A 300 -15.11 -5.37 15.12
N TRP A 301 -13.96 -5.99 15.42
CA TRP A 301 -13.89 -7.04 16.45
C TRP A 301 -14.39 -6.54 17.79
N ARG A 302 -14.01 -5.32 18.18
CA ARG A 302 -14.50 -4.69 19.40
C ARG A 302 -16.01 -4.52 19.39
N THR A 303 -16.57 -3.98 18.30
CA THR A 303 -18.02 -3.78 18.16
C THR A 303 -18.78 -5.10 18.18
N ASP A 304 -18.27 -6.12 17.49
CA ASP A 304 -18.90 -7.46 17.46
C ASP A 304 -18.92 -8.10 18.85
N ILE A 305 -17.83 -7.96 19.62
CA ILE A 305 -17.78 -8.44 21.02
C ILE A 305 -18.78 -7.67 21.89
N GLU A 306 -18.85 -6.35 21.79
CA GLU A 306 -19.80 -5.51 22.54
C GLU A 306 -21.25 -5.90 22.24
N LEU A 307 -21.59 -6.15 20.97
CA LEU A 307 -22.92 -6.61 20.55
C LEU A 307 -23.24 -8.01 21.09
N ALA A 308 -22.28 -8.96 21.02
CA ALA A 308 -22.44 -10.30 21.55
C ALA A 308 -22.68 -10.29 23.07
N LEU A 309 -21.93 -9.48 23.81
CA LEU A 309 -22.07 -9.31 25.25
C LEU A 309 -23.42 -8.67 25.61
N ALA A 310 -23.83 -7.64 24.88
CA ALA A 310 -25.13 -6.97 25.09
C ALA A 310 -26.31 -7.95 24.88
N GLY A 311 -26.22 -8.83 23.87
CA GLY A 311 -27.23 -9.83 23.58
C GLY A 311 -27.31 -10.96 24.62
N SER A 312 -26.18 -11.33 25.24
CA SER A 312 -26.09 -12.43 26.20
C SER A 312 -26.32 -12.00 27.67
N ALA A 313 -26.56 -10.71 27.93
CA ALA A 313 -26.59 -10.15 29.28
C ALA A 313 -25.35 -10.52 30.12
N SER A 314 -24.20 -10.54 29.46
CA SER A 314 -22.90 -10.86 30.03
C SER A 314 -21.96 -9.65 29.93
N ILE A 315 -20.94 -9.61 30.77
CA ILE A 315 -19.84 -8.65 30.68
C ILE A 315 -18.54 -9.42 30.67
N ALA A 316 -17.61 -8.94 29.85
CA ALA A 316 -16.26 -9.49 29.87
C ALA A 316 -15.31 -8.55 30.64
N TYR A 317 -14.25 -9.13 31.19
CA TYR A 317 -13.22 -8.38 31.90
C TYR A 317 -11.83 -8.87 31.51
N THR A 318 -10.86 -7.95 31.65
CA THR A 318 -9.44 -8.27 31.62
C THR A 318 -8.78 -7.62 32.83
N VAL A 319 -8.06 -8.43 33.61
CA VAL A 319 -7.26 -7.97 34.73
C VAL A 319 -5.80 -7.96 34.32
N ASP A 320 -5.16 -6.83 34.42
CA ASP A 320 -3.71 -6.71 34.27
C ASP A 320 -3.05 -7.08 35.60
N CYS A 321 -2.27 -8.17 35.60
CA CYS A 321 -1.65 -8.67 36.82
C CYS A 321 -0.56 -7.75 37.39
N ALA A 322 0.10 -6.93 36.53
CA ALA A 322 1.15 -6.02 36.96
C ALA A 322 0.59 -4.74 37.59
N THR A 323 -0.43 -4.15 36.98
CA THR A 323 -1.01 -2.87 37.44
C THR A 323 -2.22 -3.07 38.35
N GLN A 324 -2.74 -4.26 38.48
CA GLN A 324 -3.97 -4.60 39.20
C GLN A 324 -5.18 -3.81 38.70
N SER A 325 -5.14 -3.38 37.45
CA SER A 325 -6.23 -2.67 36.79
C SER A 325 -7.21 -3.65 36.11
N VAL A 326 -8.50 -3.29 36.13
CA VAL A 326 -9.56 -4.10 35.53
C VAL A 326 -10.20 -3.31 34.38
N GLN A 327 -10.19 -3.89 33.19
CA GLN A 327 -10.90 -3.34 32.03
C GLN A 327 -12.17 -4.17 31.78
N TRP A 328 -13.27 -3.48 31.58
CA TRP A 328 -14.58 -4.09 31.36
C TRP A 328 -15.07 -3.86 29.94
N TYR A 329 -15.80 -4.86 29.42
CA TYR A 329 -16.45 -4.82 28.11
C TYR A 329 -17.91 -5.22 28.27
N GLY A 330 -18.83 -4.48 27.64
CA GLY A 330 -20.27 -4.66 27.74
C GLY A 330 -20.92 -3.70 28.73
N ASP A 331 -22.23 -3.89 29.00
CA ASP A 331 -23.01 -3.04 29.92
C ASP A 331 -22.82 -3.48 31.37
N VAL A 332 -21.72 -3.03 31.97
CA VAL A 332 -21.33 -3.36 33.35
C VAL A 332 -22.44 -2.96 34.35
N ARG A 333 -23.04 -1.79 34.11
CA ARG A 333 -24.07 -1.27 35.03
C ARG A 333 -25.33 -2.15 35.04
N ARG A 334 -25.69 -2.70 33.90
CA ARG A 334 -26.85 -3.61 33.78
C ARG A 334 -26.63 -4.92 34.54
N VAL A 335 -25.42 -5.45 34.53
CA VAL A 335 -25.09 -6.76 35.13
C VAL A 335 -24.74 -6.63 36.60
N THR A 336 -23.95 -5.63 36.99
CA THR A 336 -23.44 -5.49 38.37
C THR A 336 -24.21 -4.49 39.21
N GLY A 337 -24.95 -3.55 38.58
CA GLY A 337 -25.60 -2.41 39.26
C GLY A 337 -24.64 -1.23 39.48
N TYR A 338 -23.33 -1.36 39.16
CA TYR A 338 -22.33 -0.32 39.39
C TYR A 338 -21.77 0.19 38.04
N PRO A 339 -21.37 1.45 37.92
CA PRO A 339 -20.73 1.95 36.73
C PRO A 339 -19.31 1.36 36.58
N ALA A 340 -18.85 1.12 35.33
CA ALA A 340 -17.53 0.56 35.06
C ALA A 340 -16.39 1.40 35.66
N THR A 341 -16.58 2.72 35.74
CA THR A 341 -15.59 3.65 36.29
C THR A 341 -15.32 3.48 37.80
N SER A 342 -16.22 2.84 38.54
CA SER A 342 -16.06 2.54 39.97
C SER A 342 -15.55 1.11 40.21
N LEU A 343 -15.17 0.40 39.17
CA LEU A 343 -14.69 -0.97 39.18
C LEU A 343 -13.41 -1.10 38.34
N SER A 344 -12.55 -0.09 38.39
CA SER A 344 -11.34 0.02 37.55
C SER A 344 -10.14 -0.70 38.15
N THR A 345 -10.19 -1.09 39.42
CA THR A 345 -9.13 -1.80 40.12
C THR A 345 -9.65 -3.08 40.76
N VAL A 346 -8.75 -4.04 41.00
CA VAL A 346 -9.09 -5.31 41.68
C VAL A 346 -9.71 -5.06 43.06
N GLU A 347 -9.18 -4.09 43.83
CA GLU A 347 -9.69 -3.79 45.15
C GLU A 347 -11.12 -3.18 45.12
N GLU A 348 -11.40 -2.31 44.13
CA GLU A 348 -12.77 -1.77 43.94
C GLU A 348 -13.76 -2.87 43.60
N VAL A 349 -13.36 -3.82 42.74
CA VAL A 349 -14.20 -4.97 42.41
C VAL A 349 -14.42 -5.87 43.64
N LEU A 350 -13.36 -6.18 44.41
CA LEU A 350 -13.47 -6.98 45.61
C LEU A 350 -14.36 -6.31 46.68
N ALA A 351 -14.43 -4.99 46.71
CA ALA A 351 -15.29 -4.25 47.65
C ALA A 351 -16.78 -4.56 47.45
N ILE A 352 -17.24 -4.77 46.19
CA ILE A 352 -18.62 -5.09 45.86
C ILE A 352 -18.94 -6.60 45.92
N VAL A 353 -17.90 -7.47 45.97
CA VAL A 353 -18.07 -8.92 46.09
C VAL A 353 -18.41 -9.29 47.53
N HIS A 354 -19.31 -10.26 47.68
CA HIS A 354 -19.70 -10.77 48.98
C HIS A 354 -18.49 -11.23 49.81
N PRO A 355 -18.37 -10.90 51.11
CA PRO A 355 -17.17 -11.19 51.92
C PRO A 355 -16.68 -12.66 51.87
N HIS A 356 -17.60 -13.60 51.77
CA HIS A 356 -17.28 -15.02 51.67
C HIS A 356 -16.56 -15.40 50.35
N ASP A 357 -16.83 -14.68 49.26
CA ASP A 357 -16.32 -15.00 47.92
C ASP A 357 -15.07 -14.19 47.55
N ARG A 358 -14.73 -13.14 48.30
CA ARG A 358 -13.59 -12.23 48.06
C ARG A 358 -12.25 -12.97 48.01
N GLY A 359 -12.01 -13.86 48.96
CA GLY A 359 -10.76 -14.60 49.04
C GLY A 359 -10.52 -15.46 47.77
N ARG A 360 -11.56 -16.18 47.38
CA ARG A 360 -11.50 -17.06 46.19
C ARG A 360 -11.32 -16.26 44.89
N LEU A 361 -11.97 -15.11 44.74
CA LEU A 361 -11.81 -14.25 43.56
C LEU A 361 -10.41 -13.62 43.53
N ARG A 362 -9.89 -13.16 44.70
CA ARG A 362 -8.54 -12.62 44.81
C ARG A 362 -7.47 -13.65 44.46
N GLU A 363 -7.59 -14.87 44.95
CA GLU A 363 -6.67 -15.97 44.65
C GLU A 363 -6.69 -16.25 43.14
N ARG A 364 -7.86 -16.33 42.53
CA ARG A 364 -8.03 -16.55 41.10
C ARG A 364 -7.42 -15.44 40.24
N TRP A 365 -7.57 -14.18 40.64
CA TRP A 365 -7.03 -13.03 39.93
C TRP A 365 -5.56 -12.73 40.25
N ASN A 366 -4.96 -13.49 41.15
CA ASN A 366 -3.55 -13.41 41.53
C ASN A 366 -2.75 -14.68 41.17
N THR A 367 -3.34 -15.55 40.36
CA THR A 367 -2.71 -16.79 39.92
C THR A 367 -1.49 -16.48 39.03
N GLN A 368 -0.31 -16.93 39.47
CA GLN A 368 0.94 -16.75 38.71
C GLN A 368 1.28 -17.93 37.80
N GLU A 369 0.60 -19.07 37.97
CA GLU A 369 0.84 -20.27 37.19
C GLU A 369 -0.26 -20.50 36.15
N VAL A 370 0.16 -20.73 34.91
CA VAL A 370 -0.74 -21.19 33.87
C VAL A 370 -1.07 -22.65 34.13
N SER A 371 -2.28 -22.93 34.59
CA SER A 371 -2.74 -24.32 34.70
C SER A 371 -2.75 -24.95 33.29
N THR A 372 -2.13 -26.10 33.17
CA THR A 372 -2.10 -26.90 31.93
C THR A 372 -3.47 -27.39 31.48
N SER A 373 -4.51 -27.20 32.30
CA SER A 373 -5.90 -27.48 31.94
C SER A 373 -6.48 -26.32 31.13
N GLN A 374 -6.67 -26.50 29.84
CA GLN A 374 -7.21 -25.53 28.89
C GLN A 374 -8.68 -25.16 29.09
N ALA A 375 -9.38 -25.73 30.05
CA ALA A 375 -10.79 -25.42 30.31
C ALA A 375 -10.90 -24.14 31.18
N PRO A 376 -11.71 -23.15 30.76
CA PRO A 376 -11.96 -21.99 31.62
C PRO A 376 -12.62 -22.46 32.92
N ALA A 377 -12.02 -22.04 34.04
CA ALA A 377 -12.53 -22.43 35.34
C ALA A 377 -13.84 -21.67 35.64
N TYR A 378 -14.88 -22.41 36.07
CA TYR A 378 -16.14 -21.84 36.49
C TYR A 378 -16.12 -21.49 37.98
N PHE A 379 -16.62 -20.31 38.32
CA PHE A 379 -16.75 -19.88 39.70
C PHE A 379 -18.05 -19.09 39.91
N ALA A 380 -18.92 -19.54 40.81
CA ALA A 380 -20.08 -18.77 41.22
C ALA A 380 -19.72 -17.72 42.25
N LEU A 381 -20.04 -16.45 41.95
CA LEU A 381 -19.77 -15.34 42.85
C LEU A 381 -21.04 -14.54 43.12
N ARG A 382 -21.09 -13.93 44.30
CA ARG A 382 -22.18 -13.09 44.74
C ARG A 382 -21.70 -11.65 44.87
N LEU A 383 -22.45 -10.71 44.28
CA LEU A 383 -22.25 -9.28 44.42
C LEU A 383 -23.23 -8.73 45.45
N THR A 384 -22.80 -7.76 46.24
CA THR A 384 -23.66 -6.97 47.09
C THR A 384 -24.44 -6.00 46.22
N SER A 385 -25.77 -5.98 46.31
CA SER A 385 -26.59 -5.07 45.52
C SER A 385 -26.38 -3.62 45.98
N SER A 386 -26.25 -2.69 45.04
CA SER A 386 -26.19 -1.24 45.28
C SER A 386 -27.51 -0.66 45.83
N LEU A 387 -28.62 -1.39 45.67
CA LEU A 387 -29.97 -0.94 46.03
C LEU A 387 -30.48 -1.48 47.36
N SER A 388 -29.91 -2.56 47.88
CA SER A 388 -30.34 -3.19 49.15
C SER A 388 -29.21 -4.04 49.73
N ALA A 389 -28.86 -3.79 50.98
CA ALA A 389 -27.77 -4.52 51.65
C ALA A 389 -28.03 -6.06 51.83
N ASN A 390 -29.28 -6.50 51.65
CA ASN A 390 -29.70 -7.90 51.84
C ASN A 390 -29.97 -8.64 50.54
N VAL A 391 -29.79 -8.05 49.38
CA VAL A 391 -29.99 -8.72 48.08
C VAL A 391 -28.62 -8.96 47.44
N SER A 392 -28.27 -10.20 47.20
CA SER A 392 -27.08 -10.58 46.46
C SER A 392 -27.44 -10.94 45.02
N ILE A 393 -26.66 -10.42 44.09
CA ILE A 393 -26.74 -10.83 42.66
C ILE A 393 -25.78 -12.00 42.48
N GLU A 394 -26.28 -13.13 42.06
CA GLU A 394 -25.44 -14.28 41.73
C GLU A 394 -25.01 -14.21 40.27
N LEU A 395 -23.70 -14.34 40.06
CA LEU A 395 -23.06 -14.37 38.75
C LEU A 395 -22.16 -15.59 38.64
N ALA A 396 -21.98 -16.07 37.42
CA ALA A 396 -20.97 -17.04 37.05
C ALA A 396 -19.76 -16.30 36.49
N ASP A 397 -18.61 -16.52 37.09
CA ASP A 397 -17.32 -16.08 36.55
C ASP A 397 -16.69 -17.26 35.79
N ILE A 398 -16.40 -17.04 34.51
CA ILE A 398 -15.73 -17.99 33.64
C ILE A 398 -14.51 -17.27 33.07
N GLY A 399 -13.32 -17.62 33.54
CA GLY A 399 -12.10 -16.93 33.13
C GLY A 399 -10.89 -17.85 33.12
N SER A 400 -9.86 -17.39 32.43
CA SER A 400 -8.56 -18.07 32.29
C SER A 400 -7.41 -17.09 32.37
N PRO A 401 -6.26 -17.50 32.94
CA PRO A 401 -5.03 -16.74 32.85
C PRO A 401 -4.47 -16.77 31.42
N LEU A 402 -3.97 -15.64 30.95
CA LEU A 402 -3.30 -15.47 29.67
C LEU A 402 -1.82 -15.18 29.91
N SER A 403 -0.94 -16.01 29.32
CA SER A 403 0.50 -15.84 29.43
C SER A 403 1.06 -14.87 28.39
N ASP A 404 2.13 -14.19 28.76
CA ASP A 404 3.02 -13.54 27.80
C ASP A 404 3.86 -14.57 27.02
N GLY A 405 4.64 -14.10 26.03
CA GLY A 405 5.53 -14.97 25.25
C GLY A 405 6.61 -15.72 26.07
N ASN A 406 6.78 -15.39 27.35
CA ASN A 406 7.76 -15.98 28.27
C ASN A 406 7.13 -16.98 29.25
N GLY A 407 5.82 -17.21 29.17
CA GLY A 407 5.09 -18.15 30.02
C GLY A 407 4.65 -17.60 31.38
N HIS A 408 4.86 -16.31 31.65
CA HIS A 408 4.31 -15.64 32.84
C HIS A 408 2.88 -15.16 32.56
N VAL A 409 2.00 -15.26 33.59
CA VAL A 409 0.64 -14.72 33.50
C VAL A 409 0.70 -13.20 33.46
N ALA A 410 0.38 -12.63 32.30
CA ALA A 410 0.33 -11.18 32.11
C ALA A 410 -1.07 -10.62 32.41
N PHE A 411 -2.09 -11.35 31.97
CA PHE A 411 -3.49 -10.94 32.07
C PHE A 411 -4.37 -12.12 32.51
N ILE A 412 -5.49 -11.79 33.15
CA ILE A 412 -6.57 -12.74 33.38
C ILE A 412 -7.79 -12.21 32.63
N ALA A 413 -8.35 -13.00 31.73
CA ALA A 413 -9.54 -12.63 31.00
C ALA A 413 -10.70 -13.55 31.34
N GLY A 414 -11.89 -12.97 31.44
CA GLY A 414 -13.06 -13.75 31.77
C GLY A 414 -14.38 -13.06 31.44
N VAL A 415 -15.46 -13.78 31.70
CA VAL A 415 -16.84 -13.31 31.49
C VAL A 415 -17.64 -13.51 32.75
N TRP A 416 -18.39 -12.48 33.16
CA TRP A 416 -19.41 -12.59 34.18
C TRP A 416 -20.78 -12.65 33.50
N GLN A 417 -21.56 -13.64 33.85
CA GLN A 417 -22.90 -13.83 33.34
C GLN A 417 -23.87 -14.32 34.43
N TYR A 418 -25.14 -14.07 34.24
CA TYR A 418 -26.13 -14.71 35.12
C TYR A 418 -26.07 -16.24 34.96
N PRO A 419 -26.16 -17.01 36.08
CA PRO A 419 -26.20 -18.43 35.97
C PRO A 419 -27.40 -18.82 35.10
N SER A 420 -27.16 -19.59 34.04
CA SER A 420 -28.26 -20.15 33.26
C SER A 420 -29.15 -20.92 34.20
N SER A 421 -30.33 -20.35 34.48
CA SER A 421 -31.38 -21.15 35.16
C SER A 421 -31.59 -22.37 34.30
N SER A 422 -31.19 -23.52 34.84
CA SER A 422 -31.55 -24.82 34.26
C SER A 422 -33.07 -24.82 34.09
N VAL A 423 -33.49 -24.70 32.82
CA VAL A 423 -34.87 -25.01 32.46
C VAL A 423 -35.11 -26.44 32.92
N LYS A 424 -35.82 -26.60 34.04
CA LYS A 424 -36.38 -27.85 34.44
C LYS A 424 -37.58 -28.16 33.56
#